data_2d8d492b1b0780309083dc3c816c714d
#
_entry.id   2d8d492b1b0780309083dc3c816c714d
#
_cell.length_a   1.000
_cell.length_b   1.000
_cell.length_c   1.000
_cell.angle_alpha   90.00
_cell.angle_beta   90.00
_cell.angle_gamma   90.00
#
_symmetry.space_group_name_H-M   'P 1'
#
loop_
_entity.id
_entity.type
_entity.pdbx_description
1 polymer ?
#
loop_
_entity_poly.entity_id
_entity_poly.type
_entity_poly.pdbx_seq_one_letter_code
_entity_poly.pdbx_strand_id
1 'polypeptide(L)'
;MNRIAVISLIVSERSAVEPLNALLHDYAEYIIGRMGLPVRERGINLISVALDAPQETVSALAGKLGRLHGVTSKTVYAPEGL
;
A
#
# COMPACT_ATOMS: atom_id res chain seq x y z
N MET A 1 6.72 -13.77 -13.25
CA MET A 1 6.92 -14.39 -11.92
C MET A 1 6.47 -13.42 -10.82
N ASN A 2 5.71 -13.92 -9.90
CA ASN A 2 5.19 -13.10 -8.82
C ASN A 2 6.19 -12.96 -7.68
N ARG A 3 6.09 -11.83 -6.99
CA ARG A 3 6.87 -11.54 -5.79
C ARG A 3 5.91 -11.28 -4.64
N ILE A 4 6.30 -11.70 -3.46
CA ILE A 4 5.61 -11.33 -2.23
C ILE A 4 6.19 -9.98 -1.79
N ALA A 5 5.31 -9.04 -1.47
CA ALA A 5 5.73 -7.71 -1.04
C ALA A 5 4.77 -7.13 -0.02
N VAL A 6 5.27 -6.23 0.78
CA VAL A 6 4.45 -5.45 1.71
C VAL A 6 4.67 -3.98 1.42
N ILE A 7 3.59 -3.26 1.15
CA ILE A 7 3.63 -1.81 1.00
C ILE A 7 3.18 -1.22 2.32
N SER A 8 4.05 -0.42 2.94
CA SER A 8 3.74 0.26 4.18
C SER A 8 3.41 1.72 3.88
N LEU A 9 2.29 2.18 4.42
CA LEU A 9 1.77 3.51 4.13
C LEU A 9 1.53 4.27 5.43
N ILE A 10 1.90 5.54 5.43
CA ILE A 10 1.50 6.46 6.48
C ILE A 10 0.67 7.55 5.81
N VAL A 11 -0.59 7.68 6.26
CA VAL A 11 -1.54 8.61 5.66
C VAL A 11 -1.78 9.75 6.66
N SER A 12 -1.35 10.95 6.28
CA SER A 12 -1.44 12.12 7.15
C SER A 12 -2.51 13.12 6.72
N GLU A 13 -3.21 12.84 5.60
CA GLU A 13 -4.26 13.71 5.09
C GLU A 13 -5.53 12.89 4.85
N ARG A 14 -6.64 13.34 5.47
CA ARG A 14 -7.91 12.65 5.31
C ARG A 14 -8.35 12.56 3.86
N SER A 15 -8.03 13.57 3.07
CA SER A 15 -8.42 13.61 1.65
C SER A 15 -7.78 12.48 0.84
N ALA A 16 -6.73 11.83 1.34
CA ALA A 16 -6.09 10.73 0.65
C ALA A 16 -6.83 9.40 0.80
N VAL A 17 -7.74 9.28 1.78
CA VAL A 17 -8.36 8.00 2.12
C VAL A 17 -9.18 7.44 0.96
N GLU A 18 -10.02 8.26 0.35
CA GLU A 18 -10.88 7.81 -0.75
C GLU A 18 -10.08 7.38 -1.98
N PRO A 19 -9.17 8.20 -2.52
CA PRO A 19 -8.37 7.75 -3.66
C PRO A 19 -7.46 6.58 -3.33
N LEU A 20 -6.96 6.48 -2.10
CA LEU A 20 -6.15 5.33 -1.68
C LEU A 20 -6.98 4.05 -1.71
N ASN A 21 -8.17 4.07 -1.15
CA ASN A 21 -9.06 2.91 -1.16
C ASN A 21 -9.47 2.53 -2.58
N ALA A 22 -9.67 3.50 -3.46
CA ALA A 22 -9.99 3.22 -4.86
C ALA A 22 -8.83 2.49 -5.56
N LEU A 23 -7.59 2.93 -5.31
CA LEU A 23 -6.42 2.25 -5.87
C LEU A 23 -6.30 0.82 -5.35
N LEU A 24 -6.49 0.61 -4.05
CA LEU A 24 -6.42 -0.73 -3.49
C LEU A 24 -7.51 -1.62 -4.05
N HIS A 25 -8.69 -1.07 -4.31
CA HIS A 25 -9.77 -1.82 -4.94
C HIS A 25 -9.39 -2.25 -6.36
N ASP A 26 -8.77 -1.35 -7.13
CA ASP A 26 -8.34 -1.66 -8.50
C ASP A 26 -7.32 -2.79 -8.55
N TYR A 27 -6.54 -2.96 -7.49
CA TYR A 27 -5.50 -3.99 -7.41
C TYR A 27 -5.90 -5.15 -6.50
N ALA A 28 -7.18 -5.26 -6.17
CA ALA A 28 -7.66 -6.23 -5.18
C ALA A 28 -7.25 -7.67 -5.47
N GLU A 29 -7.19 -8.04 -6.75
CA GLU A 29 -6.84 -9.42 -7.12
C GLU A 29 -5.42 -9.82 -6.71
N TYR A 30 -4.55 -8.84 -6.49
CA TYR A 30 -3.16 -9.10 -6.10
C TYR A 30 -2.95 -9.00 -4.58
N ILE A 31 -3.93 -8.49 -3.86
CA ILE A 31 -3.78 -8.24 -2.42
C ILE A 31 -4.16 -9.48 -1.64
N ILE A 32 -3.23 -9.97 -0.82
CA ILE A 32 -3.47 -11.15 0.01
C ILE A 32 -3.86 -10.79 1.44
N GLY A 33 -3.72 -9.51 1.81
CA GLY A 33 -4.20 -9.04 3.11
C GLY A 33 -3.85 -7.58 3.31
N ARG A 34 -4.57 -6.93 4.20
CA ARG A 34 -4.25 -5.54 4.57
C ARG A 34 -4.62 -5.31 6.02
N MET A 35 -3.93 -4.38 6.65
CA MET A 35 -4.15 -4.01 8.03
C MET A 35 -4.09 -2.49 8.12
N GLY A 36 -5.02 -1.91 8.86
CA GLY A 36 -5.04 -0.48 9.10
C GLY A 36 -5.09 -0.20 10.59
N LEU A 37 -4.33 0.79 11.04
CA LEU A 37 -4.30 1.20 12.42
C LEU A 37 -4.36 2.72 12.51
N PRO A 38 -5.49 3.29 12.99
CA PRO A 38 -5.56 4.73 13.18
C PRO A 38 -4.79 5.15 14.43
N VAL A 39 -4.02 6.23 14.29
CA VAL A 39 -3.33 6.85 15.42
C VAL A 39 -4.01 8.19 15.65
N ARG A 40 -5.07 8.17 16.42
CA ARG A 40 -5.99 9.31 16.53
C ARG A 40 -5.34 10.54 17.14
N GLU A 41 -4.46 10.36 18.12
CA GLU A 41 -3.77 11.47 18.75
C GLU A 41 -2.88 12.23 17.79
N ARG A 42 -2.45 11.60 16.72
CA ARG A 42 -1.58 12.20 15.71
C ARG A 42 -2.30 12.55 14.44
N GLY A 43 -3.56 12.14 14.30
CA GLY A 43 -4.32 12.37 13.07
C GLY A 43 -3.78 11.64 11.86
N ILE A 44 -3.13 10.49 12.06
CA ILE A 44 -2.58 9.70 10.96
C ILE A 44 -3.13 8.29 10.98
N ASN A 45 -3.03 7.61 9.84
CA ASN A 45 -3.36 6.20 9.71
C ASN A 45 -2.14 5.44 9.23
N LEU A 46 -1.89 4.28 9.82
CA LEU A 46 -0.83 3.35 9.41
C LEU A 46 -1.50 2.20 8.66
N ILE A 47 -1.04 1.93 7.44
CA ILE A 47 -1.64 0.89 6.62
C ILE A 47 -0.54 -0.01 6.08
N SER A 48 -0.75 -1.32 6.18
CA SER A 48 0.12 -2.33 5.55
C SER A 48 -0.69 -3.11 4.56
N VAL A 49 -0.16 -3.28 3.36
CA VAL A 49 -0.82 -4.04 2.29
C VAL A 49 0.14 -5.12 1.83
N ALA A 50 -0.28 -6.38 1.95
CA ALA A 50 0.52 -7.51 1.50
C ALA A 50 0.04 -7.95 0.12
N LEU A 51 0.99 -8.21 -0.78
CA LEU A 51 0.71 -8.49 -2.18
C LEU A 51 1.45 -9.72 -2.65
N ASP A 52 0.83 -10.43 -3.59
CA ASP A 52 1.46 -11.49 -4.37
C ASP A 52 1.22 -11.12 -5.83
N ALA A 53 2.22 -10.55 -6.49
CA ALA A 53 2.03 -9.95 -7.80
C ALA A 53 3.36 -9.83 -8.57
N PRO A 54 3.29 -9.66 -9.90
CA PRO A 54 4.49 -9.33 -10.66
C PRO A 54 5.13 -8.07 -10.09
N GLN A 55 6.46 -8.01 -10.15
CA GLN A 55 7.19 -6.87 -9.57
C GLN A 55 6.73 -5.54 -10.16
N GLU A 56 6.48 -5.47 -11.47
CA GLU A 56 6.03 -4.23 -12.08
C GLU A 56 4.64 -3.81 -11.59
N THR A 57 3.79 -4.77 -11.22
CA THR A 57 2.48 -4.46 -10.65
C THR A 57 2.63 -3.86 -9.26
N VAL A 58 3.51 -4.44 -8.43
CA VAL A 58 3.80 -3.91 -7.10
C VAL A 58 4.35 -2.49 -7.20
N SER A 59 5.33 -2.30 -8.10
CA SER A 59 5.93 -0.97 -8.30
C SER A 59 4.91 0.06 -8.77
N ALA A 60 4.02 -0.34 -9.68
CA ALA A 60 3.00 0.57 -10.20
C ALA A 60 2.06 1.02 -9.07
N LEU A 61 1.57 0.07 -8.27
CA LEU A 61 0.68 0.40 -7.16
C LEU A 61 1.39 1.27 -6.12
N ALA A 62 2.61 0.88 -5.74
CA ALA A 62 3.39 1.63 -4.76
C ALA A 62 3.63 3.07 -5.23
N GLY A 63 3.94 3.24 -6.52
CA GLY A 63 4.15 4.56 -7.10
C GLY A 63 2.90 5.41 -7.08
N LYS A 64 1.76 4.83 -7.45
CA LYS A 64 0.48 5.54 -7.43
C LYS A 64 0.09 5.96 -6.03
N LEU A 65 0.26 5.05 -5.05
CA LEU A 65 -0.05 5.35 -3.65
C LEU A 65 0.87 6.45 -3.11
N GLY A 66 2.16 6.38 -3.42
CA GLY A 66 3.12 7.35 -2.94
C GLY A 66 2.95 8.75 -3.54
N ARG A 67 2.26 8.86 -4.67
CA ARG A 67 1.98 10.16 -5.29
C ARG A 67 0.74 10.84 -4.73
N LEU A 68 -0.04 10.16 -3.92
CA LEU A 68 -1.19 10.79 -3.28
C LEU A 68 -0.70 11.79 -2.23
N HIS A 69 -1.32 12.97 -2.21
CA HIS A 69 -0.98 13.98 -1.23
C HIS A 69 -1.21 13.46 0.19
N GLY A 70 -0.21 13.60 1.04
CA GLY A 70 -0.30 13.15 2.43
C GLY A 70 -0.05 11.67 2.63
N VAL A 71 0.50 10.95 1.66
CA VAL A 71 0.81 9.53 1.77
C VAL A 71 2.31 9.32 1.64
N THR A 72 2.90 8.66 2.63
CA THR A 72 4.28 8.18 2.59
C THR A 72 4.25 6.69 2.36
N SER A 73 5.01 6.20 1.39
CA SER A 73 4.98 4.80 0.97
C SER A 73 6.38 4.20 0.94
N LYS A 74 6.52 3.00 1.49
CA LYS A 74 7.74 2.20 1.40
C LYS A 74 7.34 0.76 1.12
N THR A 75 8.10 0.11 0.23
CA THR A 75 7.84 -1.28 -0.14
C THR A 75 8.97 -2.17 0.31
N VAL A 76 8.63 -3.31 0.87
CA VAL A 76 9.58 -4.36 1.23
C VAL A 76 9.21 -5.59 0.42
N TYR A 77 10.19 -6.11 -0.33
CA TYR A 77 10.02 -7.35 -1.08
C TYR A 77 10.59 -8.51 -0.30
N ALA A 78 9.90 -9.63 -0.33
CA ALA A 78 10.48 -10.87 0.16
C ALA A 78 11.67 -11.25 -0.73
N PRO A 79 12.66 -11.98 -0.20
CA PRO A 79 13.75 -12.48 -1.06
C PRO A 79 13.19 -13.29 -2.22
N GLU A 80 13.88 -13.23 -3.36
CA GLU A 80 13.45 -13.99 -4.53
C GLU A 80 13.44 -15.48 -4.21
N GLY A 81 12.46 -16.18 -4.77
CA GLY A 81 12.29 -17.60 -4.53
C GLY A 81 11.37 -17.94 -3.37
N LEU A 82 10.87 -16.92 -2.69
CA LEU A 82 9.88 -17.14 -1.63
C LEU A 82 8.47 -16.90 -2.13
#